data_deb3ad2f7f9684e7f7246855d98af26e
#
_entry.id   deb3ad2f7f9684e7f7246855d98af26e
#
_cell.length_a   1.000
_cell.length_b   1.000
_cell.length_c   1.000
_cell.angle_alpha   90.00
_cell.angle_beta   90.00
_cell.angle_gamma   90.00
#
_symmetry.space_group_name_H-M   'P 1'
#
loop_
_entity.id
_entity.type
_entity.pdbx_description
1 polymer ?
#
loop_
_entity_poly.entity_id
_entity_poly.type
_entity_poly.pdbx_seq_one_letter_code
_entity_poly.pdbx_strand_id
1 'polypeptide(L)'
;MNQDRTPLFDAIIDYATEGVAHMAIPAHKMGRGINRKWTDYAGREIFTMDLTEFQGVDDLHQPKGVIKEAQELAADRWVAQHSFFLVNGTSSGIQAAIC
;
A
#
# COMPACT_ATOMS: atom_id res chain seq x y z
N MET A 1 -6.88 10.72 17.17
CA MET A 1 -7.32 10.48 15.77
C MET A 1 -8.34 9.35 15.71
N ASN A 2 -9.20 9.35 14.72
CA ASN A 2 -10.11 8.23 14.48
C ASN A 2 -9.35 7.03 13.92
N GLN A 3 -9.14 6.00 14.73
CA GLN A 3 -8.38 4.78 14.38
C GLN A 3 -9.15 3.79 13.50
N ASP A 4 -10.43 4.03 13.23
CA ASP A 4 -11.23 3.22 12.30
C ASP A 4 -11.01 3.62 10.82
N ARG A 5 -10.31 4.73 10.58
CA ARG A 5 -9.96 5.18 9.23
C ARG A 5 -8.87 4.31 8.62
N THR A 6 -9.03 4.01 7.32
CA THR A 6 -8.09 3.21 6.55
C THR A 6 -7.68 3.93 5.24
N PRO A 7 -7.04 5.12 5.34
CA PRO A 7 -6.88 6.01 4.18
C PRO A 7 -6.14 5.38 3.00
N LEU A 8 -5.09 4.61 3.27
CA LEU A 8 -4.33 3.93 2.22
C LEU A 8 -5.12 2.76 1.61
N PHE A 9 -5.77 1.94 2.44
CA PHE A 9 -6.59 0.83 1.96
C PHE A 9 -7.76 1.35 1.10
N ASP A 10 -8.45 2.38 1.55
CA ASP A 10 -9.56 2.99 0.83
C ASP A 10 -9.11 3.53 -0.53
N ALA A 11 -7.97 4.23 -0.60
CA ALA A 11 -7.41 4.74 -1.85
C ALA A 11 -7.03 3.62 -2.84
N ILE A 12 -6.51 2.49 -2.34
CA ILE A 12 -6.19 1.32 -3.18
C ILE A 12 -7.47 0.71 -3.76
N ILE A 13 -8.50 0.55 -2.96
CA ILE A 13 -9.79 0.01 -3.43
C ILE A 13 -10.46 0.96 -4.44
N ASP A 14 -10.45 2.24 -4.18
CA ASP A 14 -10.96 3.25 -5.11
C ASP A 14 -10.26 3.18 -6.45
N TYR A 15 -8.92 3.13 -6.46
CA TYR A 15 -8.14 2.96 -7.69
C TYR A 15 -8.49 1.66 -8.42
N ALA A 16 -8.59 0.54 -7.69
CA ALA A 16 -8.90 -0.77 -8.27
C ALA A 16 -10.29 -0.81 -8.94
N THR A 17 -11.24 0.00 -8.46
CA THR A 17 -12.63 0.04 -8.96
C THR A 17 -12.87 1.10 -10.03
N GLU A 18 -11.90 1.99 -10.31
CA GLU A 18 -12.03 3.03 -11.35
C GLU A 18 -12.18 2.45 -12.78
N GLY A 19 -11.80 1.21 -13.00
CA GLY A 19 -11.91 0.55 -14.31
C GLY A 19 -10.92 1.05 -15.37
N VAL A 20 -9.86 1.73 -14.95
CA VAL A 20 -8.80 2.24 -15.82
C VAL A 20 -7.97 1.09 -16.39
N ALA A 21 -7.58 1.18 -17.66
CA ALA A 21 -6.66 0.22 -18.27
C ALA A 21 -5.28 0.32 -17.62
N HIS A 22 -4.85 -0.76 -16.96
CA HIS A 22 -3.58 -0.79 -16.23
C HIS A 22 -2.41 -1.06 -17.19
N MET A 23 -1.69 0.00 -17.55
CA MET A 23 -0.54 -0.05 -18.48
C MET A 23 0.82 0.01 -17.77
N ALA A 24 0.81 0.15 -16.44
CA ALA A 24 2.01 0.23 -15.61
C ALA A 24 2.38 -1.12 -14.98
N ILE A 25 3.42 -1.13 -14.14
CA ILE A 25 3.78 -2.26 -13.28
C ILE A 25 2.76 -2.38 -12.12
N PRO A 26 2.58 -3.56 -11.54
CA PRO A 26 3.24 -4.82 -11.91
C PRO A 26 2.68 -5.46 -13.20
N ALA A 27 3.49 -6.33 -13.81
CA ALA A 27 3.20 -6.92 -15.12
C ALA A 27 1.96 -7.83 -15.16
N HIS A 28 1.48 -8.30 -14.02
CA HIS A 28 0.26 -9.14 -13.96
C HIS A 28 -1.02 -8.36 -14.31
N LYS A 29 -0.94 -7.02 -14.47
CA LYS A 29 -2.06 -6.19 -14.90
C LYS A 29 -3.34 -6.43 -14.09
N MET A 30 -3.27 -6.18 -12.78
CA MET A 30 -4.38 -6.36 -11.83
C MET A 30 -4.95 -7.79 -11.83
N GLY A 31 -4.06 -8.77 -12.00
CA GLY A 31 -4.40 -10.19 -11.99
C GLY A 31 -4.81 -10.78 -13.33
N ARG A 32 -4.91 -10.00 -14.40
CA ARG A 32 -5.29 -10.52 -15.73
C ARG A 32 -4.22 -11.42 -16.35
N GLY A 33 -2.93 -11.17 -16.05
CA GLY A 33 -1.80 -11.96 -16.52
C GLY A 33 -1.35 -13.06 -15.55
N ILE A 34 -2.05 -13.28 -14.47
CA ILE A 34 -1.72 -14.30 -13.47
C ILE A 34 -2.25 -15.68 -13.90
N ASN A 35 -1.47 -16.72 -13.61
CA ASN A 35 -1.91 -18.10 -13.81
C ASN A 35 -3.20 -18.35 -13.04
N ARG A 36 -4.17 -19.00 -13.69
CA ARG A 36 -5.50 -19.24 -13.14
C ARG A 36 -5.49 -19.98 -11.80
N LYS A 37 -4.52 -20.88 -11.57
CA LYS A 37 -4.40 -21.58 -10.28
C LYS A 37 -4.19 -20.62 -9.11
N TRP A 38 -3.49 -19.50 -9.32
CA TRP A 38 -3.28 -18.47 -8.31
C TRP A 38 -4.56 -17.69 -8.03
N THR A 39 -5.27 -17.27 -9.09
CA THR A 39 -6.51 -16.54 -8.92
C THR A 39 -7.63 -17.38 -8.34
N ASP A 40 -7.68 -18.67 -8.68
CA ASP A 40 -8.65 -19.62 -8.10
C ASP A 40 -8.39 -19.85 -6.60
N TYR A 41 -7.12 -19.87 -6.18
CA TYR A 41 -6.75 -20.04 -4.77
C TYR A 41 -6.85 -18.77 -3.93
N ALA A 42 -6.29 -17.65 -4.41
CA ALA A 42 -6.14 -16.42 -3.63
C ALA A 42 -7.28 -15.41 -3.86
N GLY A 43 -8.11 -15.63 -4.89
CA GLY A 43 -9.03 -14.61 -5.38
C GLY A 43 -8.33 -13.59 -6.29
N ARG A 44 -9.06 -12.99 -7.21
CA ARG A 44 -8.52 -12.00 -8.14
C ARG A 44 -8.29 -10.64 -7.48
N GLU A 45 -9.12 -10.30 -6.54
CA GLU A 45 -9.14 -9.01 -5.86
C GLU A 45 -7.80 -8.67 -5.22
N ILE A 46 -7.10 -9.65 -4.66
CA ILE A 46 -5.79 -9.44 -4.04
C ILE A 46 -4.76 -8.87 -5.04
N PHE A 47 -4.83 -9.27 -6.30
CA PHE A 47 -3.92 -8.79 -7.34
C PHE A 47 -4.26 -7.37 -7.81
N THR A 48 -5.49 -6.91 -7.61
CA THR A 48 -5.88 -5.52 -7.89
C THR A 48 -5.32 -4.54 -6.89
N MET A 49 -4.88 -5.02 -5.72
CA MET A 49 -4.27 -4.22 -4.66
C MET A 49 -2.77 -4.06 -4.82
N ASP A 50 -2.14 -4.80 -5.72
CA ASP A 50 -0.70 -4.72 -5.99
C ASP A 50 -0.43 -3.61 -7.00
N LEU A 51 -0.11 -2.44 -6.48
CA LEU A 51 0.04 -1.19 -7.23
C LEU A 51 1.40 -0.56 -6.96
N THR A 52 1.91 0.19 -7.93
CA THR A 52 3.03 1.11 -7.73
C THR A 52 2.51 2.49 -7.30
N GLU A 53 3.41 3.48 -7.22
CA GLU A 53 3.03 4.86 -6.94
C GLU A 53 2.23 5.46 -8.09
N PHE A 54 0.97 5.79 -7.83
CA PHE A 54 0.09 6.51 -8.73
C PHE A 54 -0.49 7.74 -8.04
N GLN A 55 -0.98 8.65 -8.82
CA GLN A 55 -1.79 9.74 -8.30
C GLN A 55 -3.00 9.15 -7.56
N GLY A 56 -3.18 9.55 -6.30
CA GLY A 56 -4.25 9.07 -5.43
C GLY A 56 -3.84 7.96 -4.45
N VAL A 57 -2.78 7.18 -4.74
CA VAL A 57 -2.25 6.16 -3.80
C VAL A 57 -0.92 6.55 -3.15
N ASP A 58 -0.41 7.74 -3.46
CA ASP A 58 0.79 8.31 -2.84
C ASP A 58 2.10 7.59 -3.22
N ASP A 59 3.22 8.05 -2.66
CA ASP A 59 4.57 7.51 -2.84
C ASP A 59 5.19 7.22 -1.47
N LEU A 60 5.54 5.96 -1.21
CA LEU A 60 6.09 5.55 0.08
C LEU A 60 7.44 6.20 0.40
N HIS A 61 8.24 6.55 -0.61
CA HIS A 61 9.54 7.22 -0.40
C HIS A 61 9.39 8.72 -0.07
N GLN A 62 8.29 9.34 -0.49
CA GLN A 62 7.97 10.74 -0.23
C GLN A 62 6.47 10.91 0.09
N PRO A 63 5.99 10.31 1.18
CA PRO A 63 4.57 10.31 1.49
C PRO A 63 4.04 11.72 1.76
N LYS A 64 3.01 12.12 1.03
CA LYS A 64 2.37 13.44 1.13
C LYS A 64 0.85 13.36 1.23
N GLY A 65 0.27 12.20 0.89
CA GLY A 65 -1.17 11.94 0.85
C GLY A 65 -1.57 10.80 1.79
N VAL A 66 -2.22 9.80 1.24
CA VAL A 66 -2.85 8.71 2.00
C VAL A 66 -1.86 7.83 2.77
N ILE A 67 -0.63 7.67 2.27
CA ILE A 67 0.42 6.95 3.01
C ILE A 67 0.85 7.78 4.22
N LYS A 68 1.01 9.09 4.06
CA LYS A 68 1.31 9.99 5.18
C LYS A 68 0.21 9.94 6.24
N GLU A 69 -1.05 9.98 5.84
CA GLU A 69 -2.18 9.86 6.77
C GLU A 69 -2.15 8.53 7.52
N ALA A 70 -1.85 7.42 6.83
CA ALA A 70 -1.70 6.11 7.47
C ALA A 70 -0.54 6.07 8.47
N GLN A 71 0.60 6.71 8.15
CA GLN A 71 1.73 6.84 9.07
C GLN A 71 1.39 7.68 10.31
N GLU A 72 0.64 8.76 10.14
CA GLU A 72 0.17 9.61 11.24
C GLU A 72 -0.80 8.86 12.17
N LEU A 73 -1.74 8.08 11.61
CA LEU A 73 -2.62 7.20 12.38
C LEU A 73 -1.84 6.15 13.17
N ALA A 74 -0.82 5.54 12.55
CA ALA A 74 0.05 4.59 13.24
C ALA A 74 0.84 5.25 14.38
N ALA A 75 1.39 6.43 14.14
CA ALA A 75 2.09 7.20 15.17
C ALA A 75 1.17 7.54 16.35
N ASP A 76 -0.04 8.01 16.08
CA ASP A 76 -1.06 8.30 17.11
C ASP A 76 -1.42 7.04 17.93
N ARG A 77 -1.61 5.90 17.26
CA ARG A 77 -1.93 4.63 17.92
C ARG A 77 -0.85 4.19 18.91
N TRP A 78 0.41 4.40 18.61
CA TRP A 78 1.55 3.98 19.42
C TRP A 78 2.12 5.11 20.28
N VAL A 79 1.46 6.27 20.31
CA VAL A 79 1.91 7.46 21.08
C VAL A 79 3.34 7.85 20.70
N ALA A 80 3.66 7.75 19.41
CA ALA A 80 4.95 8.10 18.85
C ALA A 80 4.88 9.44 18.12
N GLN A 81 6.02 10.13 17.98
CA GLN A 81 6.10 11.37 17.22
C GLN A 81 5.97 11.10 15.71
N HIS A 82 6.56 10.01 15.24
CA HIS A 82 6.57 9.61 13.83
C HIS A 82 6.46 8.10 13.71
N SER A 83 5.95 7.64 12.58
CA SER A 83 5.93 6.25 12.16
C SER A 83 6.45 6.14 10.72
N PHE A 84 7.22 5.10 10.44
CA PHE A 84 7.79 4.85 9.13
C PHE A 84 7.45 3.44 8.66
N PHE A 85 6.90 3.32 7.45
CA PHE A 85 6.66 2.03 6.83
C PHE A 85 7.91 1.58 6.09
N LEU A 86 8.44 0.41 6.47
CA LEU A 86 9.71 -0.09 5.95
C LEU A 86 9.54 -0.82 4.62
N VAL A 87 10.47 -0.63 3.70
CA VAL A 87 10.47 -1.29 2.38
C VAL A 87 11.39 -2.51 2.31
N ASN A 88 12.39 -2.61 3.19
CA ASN A 88 13.40 -3.67 3.19
C ASN A 88 13.30 -4.61 4.40
N GLY A 89 12.10 -4.76 4.95
CA GLY A 89 11.84 -5.64 6.08
C GLY A 89 12.28 -5.07 7.43
N THR A 90 11.93 -5.78 8.48
CA THR A 90 12.17 -5.37 9.87
C THR A 90 13.66 -5.21 10.21
N SER A 91 14.54 -6.04 9.61
CA SER A 91 15.99 -5.97 9.86
C SER A 91 16.57 -4.61 9.48
N SER A 92 16.12 -4.01 8.39
CA SER A 92 16.58 -2.67 8.00
C SER A 92 16.13 -1.59 8.99
N GLY A 93 14.93 -1.73 9.54
CA GLY A 93 14.42 -0.83 10.58
C GLY A 93 15.20 -0.94 11.88
N ILE A 94 15.57 -2.16 12.31
CA ILE A 94 16.39 -2.39 13.49
C ILE A 94 17.78 -1.77 13.29
N GLN A 95 18.39 -1.97 12.12
CA GLN A 95 19.69 -1.37 11.80
C GLN A 95 19.62 0.17 11.84
N ALA A 96 18.60 0.76 11.25
CA ALA A 96 18.39 2.22 11.27
C ALA A 96 18.22 2.77 12.70
N ALA A 97 17.55 2.02 13.58
CA ALA A 97 17.33 2.42 14.98
C ALA A 97 18.61 2.34 15.82
N ILE A 98 19.56 1.48 15.45
CA ILE A 98 20.83 1.30 16.19
C ILE A 98 21.89 2.31 15.70
N CYS A 99 21.91 2.61 14.41
CA CYS A 99 22.84 3.57 13.83
C CYS A 99 22.43 5.02 14.13
#